data_d7f2b75c70c97c494e2f61d57cac1bec
#
_entry.id   d7f2b75c70c97c494e2f61d57cac1bec
#
_cell.length_a   1.000
_cell.length_b   1.000
_cell.length_c   1.000
_cell.angle_alpha   90.00
_cell.angle_beta   90.00
_cell.angle_gamma   90.00
#
_symmetry.space_group_name_H-M   'P 1'
#
loop_
_entity.id
_entity.type
_entity.pdbx_description
1 polymer ?
#
loop_
_entity_poly.entity_id
_entity_poly.type
_entity_poly.pdbx_seq_one_letter_code
_entity_poly.pdbx_strand_id
1 'polypeptide(L)'
;MLALKLSFAALAVAIAAPTFAAQPPYMDDRSTAASLVRSYYNAINRQEYARAYTYFGDSNAPQSYASFAAGYANTASVTVATGTATDDGAAGSTYFTLPVAIDAVSTSGAHTQFAGCYTTRLVQPGIQDPPVTPMFIFKAKLSPAHGNIRYLLPQCAP
;
A
#
# COMPACT_ATOMS: atom_id res chain seq x y z
N MET A 1 -72.12 27.08 4.36
CA MET A 1 -71.14 26.60 3.40
C MET A 1 -69.76 26.54 4.09
N LEU A 2 -69.38 25.34 4.45
CA LEU A 2 -68.09 25.13 5.23
C LEU A 2 -67.01 24.70 4.23
N ALA A 3 -66.01 25.54 4.02
CA ALA A 3 -64.88 25.26 3.10
C ALA A 3 -63.80 24.49 3.85
N LEU A 4 -63.63 23.21 3.49
CA LEU A 4 -62.59 22.32 4.03
C LEU A 4 -61.25 22.64 3.31
N LYS A 5 -60.28 23.20 4.03
CA LYS A 5 -58.92 23.42 3.50
C LYS A 5 -58.08 22.16 3.71
N LEU A 6 -57.80 21.41 2.63
CA LEU A 6 -56.81 20.33 2.65
C LEU A 6 -55.42 20.94 2.56
N SER A 7 -54.62 20.80 3.64
CA SER A 7 -53.19 21.12 3.62
C SER A 7 -52.41 19.87 3.19
N PHE A 8 -51.77 19.93 2.03
CA PHE A 8 -50.79 18.90 1.60
C PHE A 8 -49.43 19.19 2.25
N ALA A 9 -49.01 18.35 3.18
CA ALA A 9 -47.65 18.36 3.69
C ALA A 9 -46.75 17.58 2.70
N ALA A 10 -45.86 18.28 2.02
CA ALA A 10 -44.86 17.66 1.15
C ALA A 10 -43.74 17.07 2.03
N LEU A 11 -43.63 15.73 2.04
CA LEU A 11 -42.53 15.03 2.72
C LEU A 11 -41.27 15.08 1.81
N ALA A 12 -40.29 15.89 2.14
CA ALA A 12 -39.02 15.94 1.43
C ALA A 12 -38.15 14.75 1.89
N VAL A 13 -37.99 13.76 1.02
CA VAL A 13 -37.05 12.65 1.23
C VAL A 13 -35.61 13.14 0.88
N ALA A 14 -34.79 13.36 1.87
CA ALA A 14 -33.38 13.66 1.66
C ALA A 14 -32.64 12.37 1.25
N ILE A 15 -32.26 12.27 -0.01
CA ILE A 15 -31.40 11.20 -0.52
C ILE A 15 -29.96 11.55 -0.12
N ALA A 16 -29.40 10.86 0.88
CA ALA A 16 -27.99 10.96 1.21
C ALA A 16 -27.18 10.31 0.07
N ALA A 17 -26.43 11.10 -0.69
CA ALA A 17 -25.51 10.60 -1.69
C ALA A 17 -24.33 9.88 -0.97
N PRO A 18 -23.88 8.71 -1.45
CA PRO A 18 -22.71 8.04 -0.90
C PRO A 18 -21.49 8.94 -1.10
N THR A 19 -20.87 9.37 0.00
CA THR A 19 -19.56 10.05 -0.03
C THR A 19 -18.48 9.02 -0.30
N PHE A 20 -18.06 8.87 -1.55
CA PHE A 20 -16.84 8.12 -1.86
C PHE A 20 -15.66 8.91 -1.31
N ALA A 21 -14.89 8.30 -0.40
CA ALA A 21 -13.61 8.86 0.01
C ALA A 21 -12.73 9.04 -1.23
N ALA A 22 -12.17 10.25 -1.43
CA ALA A 22 -11.32 10.52 -2.57
C ALA A 22 -10.10 9.59 -2.54
N GLN A 23 -9.88 8.86 -3.63
CA GLN A 23 -8.67 8.01 -3.75
C GLN A 23 -7.42 8.90 -3.75
N PRO A 24 -6.31 8.44 -3.13
CA PRO A 24 -5.06 9.19 -3.19
C PRO A 24 -4.59 9.34 -4.64
N PRO A 25 -3.82 10.41 -4.97
CA PRO A 25 -3.22 10.55 -6.30
C PRO A 25 -2.44 9.30 -6.70
N TYR A 26 -2.46 8.96 -7.99
CA TYR A 26 -1.71 7.82 -8.52
C TYR A 26 -0.20 8.01 -8.34
N MET A 27 0.48 6.95 -7.88
CA MET A 27 1.93 6.90 -7.74
C MET A 27 2.44 5.54 -8.21
N ASP A 28 3.38 5.54 -9.16
CA ASP A 28 4.14 4.36 -9.59
C ASP A 28 5.58 4.77 -9.87
N ASP A 29 6.39 4.80 -8.82
CA ASP A 29 7.81 5.17 -8.86
C ASP A 29 8.64 4.03 -8.27
N ARG A 30 9.49 3.43 -9.10
CA ARG A 30 10.40 2.33 -8.75
C ARG A 30 11.87 2.75 -8.78
N SER A 31 12.15 4.06 -8.75
CA SER A 31 13.51 4.59 -8.83
C SER A 31 14.34 4.38 -7.57
N THR A 32 13.68 4.30 -6.42
CA THR A 32 14.31 4.04 -5.11
C THR A 32 13.52 3.01 -4.31
N ALA A 33 14.17 2.34 -3.34
CA ALA A 33 13.49 1.41 -2.45
C ALA A 33 12.32 2.06 -1.70
N ALA A 34 12.49 3.30 -1.25
CA ALA A 34 11.44 4.05 -0.54
C ALA A 34 10.27 4.42 -1.47
N SER A 35 10.55 4.90 -2.68
CA SER A 35 9.52 5.23 -3.67
C SER A 35 8.74 3.99 -4.09
N LEU A 36 9.42 2.86 -4.30
CA LEU A 36 8.82 1.59 -4.67
C LEU A 36 7.85 1.10 -3.58
N VAL A 37 8.26 1.10 -2.30
CA VAL A 37 7.39 0.67 -1.19
C VAL A 37 6.21 1.62 -1.02
N ARG A 38 6.39 2.93 -1.19
CA ARG A 38 5.29 3.90 -1.17
C ARG A 38 4.32 3.68 -2.34
N SER A 39 4.82 3.40 -3.53
CA SER A 39 4.00 3.09 -4.71
C SER A 39 3.21 1.79 -4.52
N TYR A 40 3.81 0.78 -3.89
CA TYR A 40 3.13 -0.45 -3.51
C TYR A 40 1.92 -0.17 -2.60
N TYR A 41 2.11 0.57 -1.50
CA TYR A 41 1.01 0.91 -0.60
C TYR A 41 0.03 1.95 -1.19
N ASN A 42 0.48 2.79 -2.12
CA ASN A 42 -0.43 3.61 -2.93
C ASN A 42 -1.39 2.74 -3.76
N ALA A 43 -0.89 1.66 -4.36
CA ALA A 43 -1.74 0.71 -5.08
C ALA A 43 -2.75 0.03 -4.14
N ILE A 44 -2.34 -0.37 -2.93
CA ILE A 44 -3.23 -0.92 -1.90
C ILE A 44 -4.33 0.10 -1.54
N ASN A 45 -3.95 1.34 -1.24
CA ASN A 45 -4.89 2.41 -0.86
C ASN A 45 -5.88 2.77 -1.97
N ARG A 46 -5.52 2.50 -3.21
CA ARG A 46 -6.39 2.68 -4.39
C ARG A 46 -7.17 1.43 -4.74
N GLN A 47 -7.02 0.34 -3.97
CA GLN A 47 -7.61 -0.98 -4.24
C GLN A 47 -7.20 -1.56 -5.60
N GLU A 48 -6.06 -1.14 -6.13
CA GLU A 48 -5.46 -1.62 -7.37
C GLU A 48 -4.56 -2.83 -7.06
N TYR A 49 -5.15 -3.90 -6.53
CA TYR A 49 -4.41 -5.07 -6.02
C TYR A 49 -3.60 -5.78 -7.10
N ALA A 50 -4.06 -5.80 -8.34
CA ALA A 50 -3.29 -6.34 -9.45
C ALA A 50 -1.98 -5.56 -9.65
N ARG A 51 -2.04 -4.22 -9.61
CA ARG A 51 -0.84 -3.37 -9.66
C ARG A 51 0.05 -3.60 -8.44
N ALA A 52 -0.54 -3.64 -7.22
CA ALA A 52 0.22 -3.91 -6.00
C ALA A 52 0.98 -5.25 -6.09
N TYR A 53 0.37 -6.27 -6.65
CA TYR A 53 0.98 -7.59 -6.80
C TYR A 53 2.20 -7.58 -7.72
N THR A 54 2.24 -6.72 -8.75
CA THR A 54 3.38 -6.64 -9.68
C THR A 54 4.64 -6.03 -9.05
N TYR A 55 4.54 -5.44 -7.87
CA TYR A 55 5.74 -4.92 -7.19
C TYR A 55 6.65 -6.01 -6.61
N PHE A 56 6.18 -7.27 -6.52
CA PHE A 56 7.01 -8.38 -6.04
C PHE A 56 7.85 -9.05 -7.13
N GLY A 57 7.72 -8.67 -8.39
CA GLY A 57 8.34 -9.39 -9.50
C GLY A 57 7.78 -10.81 -9.67
N ASP A 58 8.05 -11.42 -10.82
CA ASP A 58 7.36 -12.66 -11.26
C ASP A 58 7.57 -13.87 -10.33
N SER A 59 8.70 -13.94 -9.62
CA SER A 59 9.09 -15.11 -8.82
C SER A 59 9.11 -14.87 -7.31
N ASN A 60 8.74 -13.67 -6.84
CA ASN A 60 8.89 -13.29 -5.43
C ASN A 60 7.58 -12.92 -4.73
N ALA A 61 6.45 -13.10 -5.40
CA ALA A 61 5.16 -12.89 -4.77
C ALA A 61 4.97 -13.86 -3.60
N PRO A 62 4.60 -13.37 -2.41
CA PRO A 62 4.58 -14.19 -1.19
C PRO A 62 3.49 -15.26 -1.20
N GLN A 63 2.51 -15.14 -2.09
CA GLN A 63 1.33 -16.01 -2.19
C GLN A 63 0.64 -15.83 -3.55
N SER A 64 -0.40 -16.64 -3.82
CA SER A 64 -1.19 -16.44 -5.03
C SER A 64 -1.88 -15.05 -5.04
N TYR A 65 -2.13 -14.52 -6.24
CA TYR A 65 -2.84 -13.23 -6.37
C TYR A 65 -4.18 -13.22 -5.63
N ALA A 66 -4.96 -14.30 -5.71
CA ALA A 66 -6.25 -14.39 -5.03
C ALA A 66 -6.11 -14.26 -3.51
N SER A 67 -5.15 -14.96 -2.90
CA SER A 67 -4.87 -14.86 -1.46
C SER A 67 -4.33 -13.48 -1.09
N PHE A 68 -3.47 -12.90 -1.92
CA PHE A 68 -2.95 -11.55 -1.74
C PHE A 68 -4.07 -10.51 -1.72
N ALA A 69 -4.94 -10.49 -2.74
CA ALA A 69 -6.06 -9.57 -2.83
C ALA A 69 -7.04 -9.73 -1.66
N ALA A 70 -7.36 -10.98 -1.29
CA ALA A 70 -8.22 -11.28 -0.15
C ALA A 70 -7.64 -10.76 1.18
N GLY A 71 -6.30 -10.78 1.34
CA GLY A 71 -5.62 -10.26 2.52
C GLY A 71 -5.83 -8.75 2.75
N TYR A 72 -6.11 -7.98 1.69
CA TYR A 72 -6.38 -6.54 1.77
C TYR A 72 -7.88 -6.17 1.67
N ALA A 73 -8.78 -7.15 1.54
CA ALA A 73 -10.22 -6.86 1.35
C ALA A 73 -10.84 -6.01 2.46
N ASN A 74 -10.32 -6.12 3.69
CA ASN A 74 -10.79 -5.35 4.84
C ASN A 74 -9.88 -4.15 5.19
N THR A 75 -8.95 -3.77 4.32
CA THR A 75 -8.06 -2.63 4.52
C THR A 75 -8.65 -1.39 3.85
N ALA A 76 -8.95 -0.36 4.65
CA ALA A 76 -9.42 0.92 4.15
C ALA A 76 -8.27 1.81 3.68
N SER A 77 -7.17 1.84 4.45
CA SER A 77 -5.98 2.63 4.11
C SER A 77 -4.73 2.13 4.83
N VAL A 78 -3.56 2.45 4.29
CA VAL A 78 -2.26 2.21 4.92
C VAL A 78 -1.43 3.48 4.84
N THR A 79 -0.99 3.97 5.99
CA THR A 79 0.00 5.05 6.09
C THR A 79 1.39 4.42 6.24
N VAL A 80 2.38 4.97 5.53
CA VAL A 80 3.74 4.42 5.46
C VAL A 80 4.77 5.45 5.92
N ALA A 81 5.65 5.05 6.82
CA ALA A 81 6.90 5.74 7.13
C ALA A 81 8.07 4.88 6.65
N THR A 82 9.07 5.52 6.06
CA THR A 82 10.29 4.85 5.56
C THR A 82 11.52 5.51 6.16
N GLY A 83 12.51 4.70 6.52
CA GLY A 83 13.84 5.17 6.92
C GLY A 83 14.77 5.36 5.72
N THR A 84 16.07 5.46 6.00
CA THR A 84 17.13 5.47 4.99
C THR A 84 17.46 4.04 4.59
N ALA A 85 17.46 3.76 3.28
CA ALA A 85 17.88 2.47 2.77
C ALA A 85 19.41 2.34 2.84
N THR A 86 19.87 1.13 3.14
CA THR A 86 21.26 0.70 2.91
C THR A 86 21.29 -0.22 1.71
N ASP A 87 22.39 -0.25 0.98
CA ASP A 87 22.55 -1.10 -0.19
C ASP A 87 23.71 -2.08 -0.04
N ASP A 88 23.58 -3.23 -0.71
CA ASP A 88 24.61 -4.25 -0.85
C ASP A 88 24.55 -4.84 -2.27
N GLY A 89 25.70 -4.99 -2.89
CA GLY A 89 25.83 -5.50 -4.25
C GLY A 89 26.21 -6.98 -4.26
N ALA A 90 25.45 -7.79 -5.00
CA ALA A 90 25.77 -9.19 -5.19
C ALA A 90 25.34 -9.73 -6.56
N ALA A 91 26.24 -10.43 -7.23
CA ALA A 91 25.97 -11.24 -8.44
C ALA A 91 25.11 -10.53 -9.50
N GLY A 92 25.49 -9.32 -9.92
CA GLY A 92 24.79 -8.56 -10.96
C GLY A 92 23.49 -7.90 -10.49
N SER A 93 23.28 -7.78 -9.18
CA SER A 93 22.13 -7.09 -8.59
C SER A 93 22.56 -6.18 -7.46
N THR A 94 21.77 -5.16 -7.18
CA THR A 94 21.86 -4.37 -5.95
C THR A 94 20.62 -4.65 -5.10
N TYR A 95 20.84 -4.96 -3.83
CA TYR A 95 19.81 -5.14 -2.84
C TYR A 95 19.76 -3.91 -1.93
N PHE A 96 18.57 -3.37 -1.73
CA PHE A 96 18.37 -2.25 -0.82
C PHE A 96 17.55 -2.72 0.38
N THR A 97 18.09 -2.56 1.57
CA THR A 97 17.39 -2.85 2.83
C THR A 97 16.82 -1.57 3.40
N LEU A 98 15.50 -1.50 3.53
CA LEU A 98 14.74 -0.31 3.90
C LEU A 98 13.96 -0.53 5.19
N PRO A 99 14.21 0.28 6.25
CA PRO A 99 13.34 0.34 7.41
C PRO A 99 11.96 0.89 7.05
N VAL A 100 10.90 0.21 7.47
CA VAL A 100 9.51 0.60 7.20
C VAL A 100 8.67 0.42 8.44
N ALA A 101 7.76 1.38 8.68
CA ALA A 101 6.66 1.23 9.61
C ALA A 101 5.36 1.61 8.90
N ILE A 102 4.30 0.88 9.19
CA ILE A 102 2.98 1.10 8.61
C ILE A 102 1.91 1.17 9.69
N ASP A 103 0.88 1.95 9.41
CA ASP A 103 -0.38 1.96 10.15
C ASP A 103 -1.51 1.62 9.18
N ALA A 104 -2.03 0.41 9.30
CA ALA A 104 -3.14 -0.09 8.51
C ALA A 104 -4.45 0.16 9.23
N VAL A 105 -5.37 0.83 8.57
CA VAL A 105 -6.73 1.08 9.05
C VAL A 105 -7.69 0.15 8.35
N SER A 106 -8.45 -0.61 9.11
CA SER A 106 -9.47 -1.50 8.55
C SER A 106 -10.73 -0.73 8.12
N THR A 107 -11.62 -1.38 7.37
CA THR A 107 -12.94 -0.84 7.00
C THR A 107 -13.83 -0.58 8.22
N SER A 108 -13.54 -1.18 9.38
CA SER A 108 -14.21 -0.89 10.66
C SER A 108 -13.57 0.26 11.44
N GLY A 109 -12.48 0.86 10.94
CA GLY A 109 -11.73 1.93 11.60
C GLY A 109 -10.69 1.46 12.62
N ALA A 110 -10.47 0.14 12.76
CA ALA A 110 -9.44 -0.37 13.65
C ALA A 110 -8.04 -0.18 13.06
N HIS A 111 -7.10 0.28 13.90
CA HIS A 111 -5.70 0.48 13.54
C HIS A 111 -4.87 -0.74 13.90
N THR A 112 -4.02 -1.18 12.99
CA THR A 112 -3.01 -2.21 13.22
C THR A 112 -1.67 -1.74 12.66
N GLN A 113 -0.67 -1.69 13.53
CA GLN A 113 0.65 -1.16 13.18
C GLN A 113 1.66 -2.28 13.07
N PHE A 114 2.56 -2.13 12.12
CA PHE A 114 3.68 -3.04 11.92
C PHE A 114 4.95 -2.24 11.64
N ALA A 115 6.09 -2.80 12.03
CA ALA A 115 7.39 -2.26 11.70
C ALA A 115 8.35 -3.39 11.32
N GLY A 116 9.31 -3.09 10.45
CA GLY A 116 10.28 -4.08 10.00
C GLY A 116 11.06 -3.62 8.78
N CYS A 117 11.56 -4.58 8.03
CA CYS A 117 12.47 -4.30 6.91
C CYS A 117 11.90 -4.87 5.61
N TYR A 118 11.97 -4.06 4.56
CA TYR A 118 11.81 -4.47 3.18
C TYR A 118 13.20 -4.62 2.57
N THR A 119 13.39 -5.66 1.77
CA THR A 119 14.51 -5.77 0.87
C THR A 119 13.97 -5.64 -0.55
N THR A 120 14.47 -4.67 -1.30
CA THR A 120 14.18 -4.54 -2.73
C THR A 120 15.40 -4.95 -3.54
N ARG A 121 15.19 -5.43 -4.77
CA ARG A 121 16.24 -5.86 -5.68
C ARG A 121 16.16 -5.11 -6.99
N LEU A 122 17.30 -4.60 -7.43
CA LEU A 122 17.52 -4.07 -8.76
C LEU A 122 18.53 -4.96 -9.48
N VAL A 123 18.10 -5.67 -10.52
CA VAL A 123 19.04 -6.33 -11.43
C VAL A 123 19.73 -5.26 -12.27
N GLN A 124 21.05 -5.37 -12.44
CA GLN A 124 21.81 -4.37 -13.20
C GLN A 124 21.31 -4.25 -14.63
N PRO A 125 20.89 -3.06 -15.07
CA PRO A 125 20.26 -2.92 -16.39
C PRO A 125 21.13 -3.39 -17.56
N GLY A 126 22.45 -3.26 -17.43
CA GLY A 126 23.41 -3.64 -18.48
C GLY A 126 23.56 -5.15 -18.72
N ILE A 127 22.96 -5.99 -17.88
CA ILE A 127 22.98 -7.46 -18.04
C ILE A 127 21.57 -8.07 -18.22
N GLN A 128 20.56 -7.23 -18.41
CA GLN A 128 19.19 -7.70 -18.64
C GLN A 128 18.87 -7.74 -20.13
N ASP A 129 18.23 -8.82 -20.55
CA ASP A 129 17.57 -8.89 -21.86
C ASP A 129 16.12 -8.35 -21.75
N PRO A 130 15.53 -7.84 -22.83
CA PRO A 130 14.13 -7.42 -22.83
C PRO A 130 13.16 -8.60 -22.57
N PRO A 131 12.09 -8.40 -21.79
CA PRO A 131 11.73 -7.15 -21.13
C PRO A 131 12.56 -6.87 -19.87
N VAL A 132 12.99 -5.62 -19.72
CA VAL A 132 13.77 -5.20 -18.54
C VAL A 132 12.87 -5.23 -17.28
N THR A 133 13.35 -5.90 -16.24
CA THR A 133 12.67 -5.96 -14.95
C THR A 133 13.06 -4.74 -14.11
N PRO A 134 12.11 -3.86 -13.75
CA PRO A 134 12.39 -2.74 -12.85
C PRO A 134 12.70 -3.24 -11.43
N MET A 135 13.14 -2.33 -10.55
CA MET A 135 13.29 -2.65 -9.13
C MET A 135 11.99 -3.25 -8.57
N PHE A 136 12.11 -4.28 -7.74
CA PHE A 136 10.98 -4.99 -7.15
C PHE A 136 11.21 -5.34 -5.67
N ILE A 137 10.13 -5.64 -4.95
CA ILE A 137 10.18 -6.13 -3.57
C ILE A 137 10.65 -7.59 -3.61
N PHE A 138 11.84 -7.84 -3.05
CA PHE A 138 12.41 -9.18 -2.98
C PHE A 138 11.89 -9.94 -1.77
N LYS A 139 11.83 -9.28 -0.61
CA LYS A 139 11.22 -9.81 0.62
C LYS A 139 10.76 -8.67 1.53
N ALA A 140 9.83 -8.99 2.42
CA ALA A 140 9.41 -8.12 3.51
C ALA A 140 9.27 -8.94 4.79
N LYS A 141 9.73 -8.38 5.90
CA LYS A 141 9.54 -8.95 7.23
C LYS A 141 9.07 -7.82 8.15
N LEU A 142 7.78 -7.83 8.47
CA LEU A 142 7.15 -6.90 9.39
C LEU A 142 6.66 -7.66 10.61
N SER A 143 6.72 -7.03 11.77
CA SER A 143 6.19 -7.53 13.04
C SER A 143 5.21 -6.53 13.63
N PRO A 144 4.21 -6.95 14.41
CA PRO A 144 3.32 -6.05 15.11
C PRO A 144 4.09 -5.04 15.95
N ALA A 145 3.65 -3.78 15.92
CA ALA A 145 4.25 -2.66 16.63
C ALA A 145 3.16 -1.74 17.15
N HIS A 146 3.48 -0.88 18.13
CA HIS A 146 2.53 0.06 18.72
C HIS A 146 3.21 1.41 18.97
N GLY A 147 2.58 2.50 18.54
CA GLY A 147 3.07 3.86 18.73
C GLY A 147 2.98 4.74 17.50
N ASN A 148 3.70 5.86 17.51
CA ASN A 148 3.76 6.70 16.31
C ASN A 148 4.71 6.10 15.28
N ILE A 149 4.22 5.78 14.09
CA ILE A 149 4.96 5.07 13.04
C ILE A 149 6.29 5.75 12.65
N ARG A 150 6.41 7.07 12.83
CA ARG A 150 7.67 7.80 12.55
C ARG A 150 8.81 7.42 13.49
N TYR A 151 8.47 6.92 14.69
CA TYR A 151 9.44 6.49 15.71
C TYR A 151 9.56 4.96 15.81
N LEU A 152 8.77 4.22 15.02
CA LEU A 152 8.78 2.76 15.00
C LEU A 152 9.77 2.17 13.98
N LEU A 153 10.50 3.02 13.25
CA LEU A 153 11.44 2.55 12.23
C LEU A 153 12.57 1.73 12.90
N PRO A 154 12.72 0.43 12.55
CA PRO A 154 13.76 -0.40 13.13
C PRO A 154 15.12 -0.10 12.53
N GLN A 155 16.15 -0.64 13.17
CA GLN A 155 17.45 -0.81 12.53
C GLN A 155 17.41 -2.09 11.68
N CYS A 156 17.66 -1.97 10.38
CA CYS A 156 17.71 -3.09 9.46
C CYS A 156 19.18 -3.40 9.14
N ALA A 157 19.59 -4.64 9.36
CA ALA A 157 20.87 -5.12 8.87
C ALA A 157 20.80 -5.36 7.35
N PRO A 158 21.88 -5.11 6.60
CA PRO A 158 21.97 -5.43 5.18
C PRO A 158 21.85 -6.92 4.88
#